data_20ea01d9818388e721149f3bf3f0ecfd
#
_entry.id   20ea01d9818388e721149f3bf3f0ecfd
#
_cell.length_a   1.000
_cell.length_b   1.000
_cell.length_c   1.000
_cell.angle_alpha   90.00
_cell.angle_beta   90.00
_cell.angle_gamma   90.00
#
_symmetry.space_group_name_H-M   'P 1'
#
loop_
_entity.id
_entity.type
_entity.pdbx_description
1 polymer ?
#
loop_
_entity_poly.entity_id
_entity_poly.type
_entity_poly.pdbx_seq_one_letter_code
_entity_poly.pdbx_strand_id
1 'polypeptide(L)'
;MNVSVFDFHCDTALKLLGEDMNSAGELRKNDCHIDLERASGLAGYAQCFACFTTPYMEKWAKVSPLVVFERELVTIQREVDRNKDLIAIAYTPGEIEENRRNGKMSAILTLEGTAGFGYDPELLESMSLVGFRISSLGWNEKNPLTGSQ
;
A
#
# COMPACT_ATOMS: atom_id res chain seq x y z
N MET A 1 9.37 21.35 9.13
CA MET A 1 10.55 20.58 9.60
C MET A 1 11.39 20.25 8.39
N ASN A 2 12.71 20.50 8.39
CA ASN A 2 13.57 20.22 7.22
C ASN A 2 14.09 18.77 7.26
N VAL A 3 13.15 17.80 7.33
CA VAL A 3 13.43 16.37 7.40
C VAL A 3 12.69 15.68 6.26
N SER A 4 13.39 14.84 5.51
CA SER A 4 12.81 13.93 4.54
C SER A 4 12.71 12.53 5.14
N VAL A 5 11.60 11.84 4.87
CA VAL A 5 11.32 10.51 5.41
C VAL A 5 11.02 9.56 4.25
N PHE A 6 11.60 8.37 4.31
CA PHE A 6 11.19 7.23 3.53
C PHE A 6 10.66 6.17 4.49
N ASP A 7 9.36 5.89 4.45
CA ASP A 7 8.72 4.91 5.30
C ASP A 7 8.40 3.65 4.48
N PHE A 8 8.96 2.53 4.91
CA PHE A 8 8.88 1.27 4.18
C PHE A 8 7.57 0.52 4.34
N HIS A 9 6.69 0.95 5.26
CA HIS A 9 5.46 0.20 5.51
C HIS A 9 4.36 1.02 6.17
N CYS A 10 3.14 0.88 5.69
CA CYS A 10 1.92 1.20 6.44
C CYS A 10 0.73 0.36 5.96
N ASP A 11 -0.18 0.05 6.90
CA ASP A 11 -1.45 -0.68 6.64
C ASP A 11 -2.60 0.27 6.32
N THR A 12 -2.31 1.49 5.89
CA THR A 12 -3.36 2.49 5.65
C THR A 12 -4.33 2.04 4.57
N ALA A 13 -3.87 1.32 3.54
CA ALA A 13 -4.75 0.77 2.50
C ALA A 13 -5.86 -0.10 3.10
N LEU A 14 -5.49 -1.08 3.94
CA LEU A 14 -6.42 -1.95 4.63
C LEU A 14 -7.35 -1.17 5.59
N LYS A 15 -6.79 -0.24 6.35
CA LYS A 15 -7.57 0.55 7.32
C LYS A 15 -8.62 1.43 6.66
N LEU A 16 -8.36 1.95 5.47
CA LEU A 16 -9.33 2.74 4.72
C LEU A 16 -10.52 1.91 4.20
N LEU A 17 -10.41 0.58 4.12
CA LEU A 17 -11.54 -0.29 3.78
C LEU A 17 -12.57 -0.40 4.91
N GLY A 18 -12.19 -0.10 6.16
CA GLY A 18 -13.06 -0.26 7.32
C GLY A 18 -13.33 -1.73 7.69
N GLU A 19 -14.17 -1.95 8.69
CA GLU A 19 -14.46 -3.29 9.20
C GLU A 19 -15.23 -4.18 8.21
N ASP A 20 -16.04 -3.57 7.36
CA ASP A 20 -16.83 -4.27 6.33
C ASP A 20 -16.02 -4.54 5.04
N MET A 21 -14.75 -4.13 5.00
CA MET A 21 -13.86 -4.22 3.84
C MET A 21 -14.42 -3.57 2.55
N ASN A 22 -15.37 -2.65 2.69
CA ASN A 22 -16.01 -1.96 1.57
C ASN A 22 -15.97 -0.44 1.69
N SER A 23 -15.94 0.06 2.93
CA SER A 23 -15.91 1.50 3.20
C SER A 23 -14.58 2.06 2.76
N ALA A 24 -14.63 3.10 1.96
CA ALA A 24 -13.43 3.81 1.55
C ALA A 24 -13.29 5.08 2.39
N GLY A 25 -12.45 5.02 3.40
CA GLY A 25 -11.98 6.20 4.11
C GLY A 25 -11.21 7.13 3.17
N GLU A 26 -10.77 8.27 3.69
CA GLU A 26 -10.02 9.28 2.96
C GLU A 26 -8.55 9.29 3.37
N LEU A 27 -7.65 9.36 2.38
CA LEU A 27 -6.21 9.46 2.66
C LEU A 27 -5.81 10.89 3.08
N ARG A 28 -6.54 11.90 2.63
CA ARG A 28 -6.22 13.30 2.93
C ARG A 28 -6.19 13.58 4.42
N LYS A 29 -7.19 13.10 5.14
CA LYS A 29 -7.32 13.21 6.58
C LYS A 29 -8.04 12.00 7.14
N ASN A 30 -7.45 11.36 8.13
CA ASN A 30 -8.04 10.17 8.76
C ASN A 30 -7.48 9.96 10.17
N ASP A 31 -8.03 8.99 10.88
CA ASP A 31 -7.59 8.59 12.22
C ASP A 31 -6.55 7.44 12.21
N CYS A 32 -6.04 7.06 11.02
CA CYS A 32 -4.95 6.10 10.88
C CYS A 32 -3.60 6.73 11.26
N HIS A 33 -2.52 5.95 11.19
CA HIS A 33 -1.18 6.46 11.48
C HIS A 33 -0.68 7.45 10.43
N ILE A 34 -1.10 7.30 9.17
CA ILE A 34 -0.66 8.12 8.04
C ILE A 34 -1.86 8.84 7.41
N ASP A 35 -1.73 10.14 7.22
CA ASP A 35 -2.54 10.95 6.33
C ASP A 35 -1.73 12.09 5.68
N LEU A 36 -2.28 12.67 4.61
CA LEU A 36 -1.57 13.66 3.81
C LEU A 36 -1.43 15.00 4.53
N GLU A 37 -2.40 15.40 5.35
CA GLU A 37 -2.34 16.69 6.08
C GLU A 37 -1.20 16.69 7.10
N ARG A 38 -1.05 15.60 7.86
CA ARG A 38 0.05 15.45 8.83
C ARG A 38 1.41 15.35 8.16
N ALA A 39 1.49 14.65 7.05
CA ALA A 39 2.73 14.43 6.33
C ALA A 39 3.20 15.64 5.52
N SER A 40 2.30 16.56 5.14
CA SER A 40 2.61 17.76 4.33
C SER A 40 3.62 18.71 4.99
N GLY A 41 3.83 18.61 6.30
CA GLY A 41 4.83 19.39 7.05
C GLY A 41 6.29 18.90 6.90
N LEU A 42 6.53 17.81 6.18
CA LEU A 42 7.86 17.24 5.93
C LEU A 42 8.48 17.83 4.66
N ALA A 43 9.82 17.93 4.62
CA ALA A 43 10.54 18.42 3.44
C ALA A 43 10.49 17.46 2.24
N GLY A 44 10.20 16.20 2.50
CA GLY A 44 9.96 15.14 1.52
C GLY A 44 9.45 13.92 2.24
N TYR A 45 8.47 13.23 1.65
CA TYR A 45 7.92 12.02 2.21
C TYR A 45 7.61 10.99 1.13
N ALA A 46 8.16 9.80 1.29
CA ALA A 46 7.84 8.64 0.46
C ALA A 46 7.32 7.53 1.35
N GLN A 47 6.13 7.03 1.06
CA GLN A 47 5.44 6.00 1.81
C GLN A 47 5.19 4.75 0.97
N CYS A 48 5.61 3.61 1.49
CA CYS A 48 5.19 2.31 0.99
C CYS A 48 3.80 1.98 1.55
N PHE A 49 2.80 1.93 0.67
CA PHE A 49 1.45 1.50 1.01
C PHE A 49 1.33 0.00 0.76
N ALA A 50 1.20 -0.77 1.82
CA ALA A 50 1.05 -2.21 1.72
C ALA A 50 -0.39 -2.57 1.32
N CYS A 51 -0.51 -3.39 0.26
CA CYS A 51 -1.70 -4.18 0.02
C CYS A 51 -1.47 -5.54 0.71
N PHE A 52 -2.20 -5.75 1.79
CA PHE A 52 -1.98 -6.89 2.68
C PHE A 52 -2.88 -8.07 2.33
N THR A 53 -2.30 -9.26 2.20
CA THR A 53 -3.07 -10.48 1.97
C THR A 53 -2.60 -11.65 2.85
N THR A 54 -3.57 -12.31 3.46
CA THR A 54 -3.36 -13.52 4.26
C THR A 54 -4.53 -14.48 4.06
N PRO A 55 -4.33 -15.83 4.13
CA PRO A 55 -5.43 -16.78 4.04
C PRO A 55 -6.46 -16.62 5.18
N TYR A 56 -6.08 -15.95 6.26
CA TYR A 56 -7.01 -15.68 7.36
C TYR A 56 -8.09 -14.64 7.04
N MET A 57 -8.00 -13.91 5.90
CA MET A 57 -9.00 -12.93 5.47
C MET A 57 -10.40 -13.53 5.36
N GLU A 58 -10.53 -14.74 4.84
CA GLU A 58 -11.83 -15.43 4.76
C GLU A 58 -12.46 -15.68 6.13
N LYS A 59 -11.63 -15.98 7.12
CA LYS A 59 -12.08 -16.19 8.49
C LYS A 59 -12.43 -14.87 9.19
N TRP A 60 -11.62 -13.84 9.01
CA TRP A 60 -11.76 -12.56 9.72
C TRP A 60 -12.81 -11.67 9.10
N ALA A 61 -12.74 -11.49 7.78
CA ALA A 61 -13.55 -10.51 7.05
C ALA A 61 -14.63 -11.15 6.16
N LYS A 62 -14.68 -12.50 6.04
CA LYS A 62 -15.58 -13.23 5.14
C LYS A 62 -15.40 -12.84 3.66
N VAL A 63 -14.20 -12.41 3.31
CA VAL A 63 -13.81 -11.96 1.96
C VAL A 63 -12.54 -12.68 1.56
N SER A 64 -12.42 -13.08 0.29
CA SER A 64 -11.22 -13.75 -0.19
C SER A 64 -10.01 -12.80 -0.20
N PRO A 65 -8.78 -13.31 0.01
CA PRO A 65 -7.57 -12.47 -0.01
C PRO A 65 -7.40 -11.68 -1.31
N LEU A 66 -7.74 -12.25 -2.46
CA LEU A 66 -7.68 -11.56 -3.75
C LEU A 66 -8.62 -10.35 -3.79
N VAL A 67 -9.85 -10.50 -3.32
CA VAL A 67 -10.82 -9.39 -3.31
C VAL A 67 -10.39 -8.28 -2.35
N VAL A 68 -9.79 -8.62 -1.21
CA VAL A 68 -9.22 -7.59 -0.30
C VAL A 68 -8.11 -6.84 -1.00
N PHE A 69 -7.16 -7.54 -1.63
CA PHE A 69 -6.09 -6.93 -2.41
C PHE A 69 -6.61 -5.95 -3.48
N GLU A 70 -7.58 -6.37 -4.29
CA GLU A 70 -8.16 -5.52 -5.33
C GLU A 70 -8.78 -4.25 -4.76
N ARG A 71 -9.47 -4.35 -3.62
CA ARG A 71 -10.08 -3.20 -2.94
C ARG A 71 -9.05 -2.25 -2.37
N GLU A 72 -7.98 -2.76 -1.76
CA GLU A 72 -6.87 -1.96 -1.25
C GLU A 72 -6.19 -1.18 -2.38
N LEU A 73 -5.85 -1.86 -3.48
CA LEU A 73 -5.22 -1.25 -4.64
C LEU A 73 -6.08 -0.14 -5.23
N VAL A 74 -7.35 -0.43 -5.50
CA VAL A 74 -8.31 0.55 -6.04
C VAL A 74 -8.47 1.73 -5.07
N THR A 75 -8.50 1.48 -3.78
CA THR A 75 -8.62 2.52 -2.77
C THR A 75 -7.42 3.46 -2.79
N ILE A 76 -6.20 2.94 -2.77
CA ILE A 76 -5.00 3.80 -2.81
C ILE A 76 -4.90 4.56 -4.13
N GLN A 77 -5.13 3.91 -5.26
CA GLN A 77 -5.11 4.58 -6.57
C GLN A 77 -6.13 5.73 -6.64
N ARG A 78 -7.36 5.48 -6.19
CA ARG A 78 -8.42 6.50 -6.14
C ARG A 78 -8.03 7.66 -5.21
N GLU A 79 -7.49 7.37 -4.05
CA GLU A 79 -7.10 8.41 -3.08
C GLU A 79 -5.91 9.23 -3.57
N VAL A 80 -4.93 8.62 -4.23
CA VAL A 80 -3.85 9.37 -4.89
C VAL A 80 -4.42 10.26 -6.00
N ASP A 81 -5.34 9.75 -6.81
CA ASP A 81 -5.99 10.52 -7.88
C ASP A 81 -6.79 11.71 -7.36
N ARG A 82 -7.48 11.56 -6.24
CA ARG A 82 -8.24 12.66 -5.60
C ARG A 82 -7.35 13.75 -5.00
N ASN A 83 -6.11 13.40 -4.65
CA ASN A 83 -5.19 14.26 -3.92
C ASN A 83 -3.91 14.56 -4.71
N LYS A 84 -4.01 14.70 -6.04
CA LYS A 84 -2.87 14.98 -6.95
C LYS A 84 -2.10 16.27 -6.60
N ASP A 85 -2.69 17.14 -5.83
CA ASP A 85 -2.05 18.32 -5.28
C ASP A 85 -0.98 17.99 -4.22
N LEU A 86 -1.13 16.88 -3.48
CA LEU A 86 -0.28 16.51 -2.34
C LEU A 86 0.54 15.25 -2.54
N ILE A 87 0.11 14.33 -3.41
CA ILE A 87 0.72 13.00 -3.55
C ILE A 87 0.69 12.53 -5.02
N ALA A 88 1.68 11.73 -5.40
CA ALA A 88 1.69 11.01 -6.67
C ALA A 88 2.31 9.62 -6.48
N ILE A 89 1.89 8.64 -7.30
CA ILE A 89 2.55 7.33 -7.32
C ILE A 89 3.97 7.49 -7.87
N ALA A 90 4.90 6.75 -7.30
CA ALA A 90 6.28 6.67 -7.78
C ALA A 90 6.66 5.22 -8.03
N TYR A 91 7.20 4.96 -9.21
CA TYR A 91 7.66 3.64 -9.66
C TYR A 91 9.19 3.54 -9.69
N THR A 92 9.87 4.67 -9.61
CA THR A 92 11.33 4.77 -9.67
C THR A 92 11.87 5.77 -8.65
N PRO A 93 13.14 5.66 -8.25
CA PRO A 93 13.78 6.67 -7.40
C PRO A 93 13.77 8.08 -8.02
N GLY A 94 13.84 8.17 -9.35
CA GLY A 94 13.77 9.45 -10.07
C GLY A 94 12.42 10.14 -9.89
N GLU A 95 11.32 9.38 -9.92
CA GLU A 95 9.97 9.92 -9.68
C GLU A 95 9.76 10.34 -8.22
N ILE A 96 10.34 9.65 -7.26
CA ILE A 96 10.33 10.07 -5.86
C ILE A 96 10.98 11.45 -5.72
N GLU A 97 12.13 11.64 -6.34
CA GLU A 97 12.84 12.92 -6.30
C GLU A 97 12.12 14.02 -7.07
N GLU A 98 11.45 13.69 -8.18
CA GLU A 98 10.60 14.61 -8.91
C GLU A 98 9.38 15.05 -8.09
N ASN A 99 8.68 14.11 -7.47
CA ASN A 99 7.56 14.40 -6.57
C ASN A 99 8.01 15.33 -5.44
N ARG A 100 9.14 15.03 -4.81
CA ARG A 100 9.72 15.87 -3.75
C ARG A 100 9.99 17.30 -4.23
N ARG A 101 10.58 17.48 -5.42
CA ARG A 101 10.84 18.81 -6.01
C ARG A 101 9.55 19.58 -6.29
N ASN A 102 8.49 18.87 -6.62
CA ASN A 102 7.15 19.43 -6.86
C ASN A 102 6.33 19.62 -5.57
N GLY A 103 6.93 19.43 -4.39
CA GLY A 103 6.27 19.55 -3.09
C GLY A 103 5.23 18.47 -2.80
N LYS A 104 5.33 17.32 -3.49
CA LYS A 104 4.41 16.19 -3.31
C LYS A 104 5.06 15.06 -2.53
N MET A 105 4.22 14.31 -1.84
CA MET A 105 4.57 13.00 -1.32
C MET A 105 4.65 11.96 -2.46
N SER A 106 5.37 10.86 -2.20
CA SER A 106 5.39 9.70 -3.09
C SER A 106 4.65 8.52 -2.47
N ALA A 107 3.72 7.94 -3.20
CA ALA A 107 3.11 6.66 -2.89
C ALA A 107 3.85 5.55 -3.65
N ILE A 108 4.32 4.53 -2.93
CA ILE A 108 4.95 3.34 -3.50
C ILE A 108 4.04 2.16 -3.18
N LEU A 109 3.61 1.44 -4.21
CA LEU A 109 2.76 0.26 -4.03
C LEU A 109 3.63 -0.93 -3.61
N THR A 110 3.24 -1.59 -2.52
CA THR A 110 3.92 -2.77 -1.99
C THR A 110 2.94 -3.87 -1.65
N LEU A 111 3.40 -5.12 -1.72
CA LEU A 111 2.63 -6.30 -1.32
C LEU A 111 3.11 -6.79 0.04
N GLU A 112 2.19 -7.12 0.92
CA GLU A 112 2.47 -7.83 2.16
C GLU A 112 1.71 -9.15 2.19
N GLY A 113 2.45 -10.25 2.03
CA GLY A 113 1.89 -11.59 1.85
C GLY A 113 1.39 -11.83 0.42
N THR A 114 1.32 -13.10 0.05
CA THR A 114 1.02 -13.53 -1.33
C THR A 114 -0.20 -14.44 -1.43
N ALA A 115 -1.00 -14.50 -0.36
CA ALA A 115 -2.20 -15.34 -0.30
C ALA A 115 -3.25 -14.96 -1.35
N GLY A 116 -3.37 -13.69 -1.69
CA GLY A 116 -4.27 -13.19 -2.74
C GLY A 116 -3.95 -13.76 -4.14
N PHE A 117 -2.73 -14.22 -4.33
CA PHE A 117 -2.23 -14.77 -5.61
C PHE A 117 -2.01 -16.28 -5.55
N GLY A 118 -2.55 -16.97 -4.54
CA GLY A 118 -2.38 -18.41 -4.39
C GLY A 118 -0.93 -18.87 -4.22
N TYR A 119 -0.04 -17.95 -3.82
CA TYR A 119 1.42 -18.19 -3.69
C TYR A 119 2.11 -18.53 -5.02
N ASP A 120 1.56 -18.08 -6.15
CA ASP A 120 2.11 -18.31 -7.49
C ASP A 120 3.21 -17.28 -7.82
N PRO A 121 4.48 -17.70 -8.04
CA PRO A 121 5.57 -16.79 -8.37
C PRO A 121 5.38 -16.05 -9.71
N GLU A 122 4.73 -16.65 -10.70
CA GLU A 122 4.51 -16.02 -12.01
C GLU A 122 3.52 -14.84 -11.88
N LEU A 123 2.49 -15.00 -11.05
CA LEU A 123 1.57 -13.91 -10.74
C LEU A 123 2.28 -12.78 -9.98
N LEU A 124 3.19 -13.10 -9.06
CA LEU A 124 3.99 -12.08 -8.35
C LEU A 124 4.89 -11.29 -9.30
N GLU A 125 5.52 -11.95 -10.26
CA GLU A 125 6.33 -11.26 -11.26
C GLU A 125 5.47 -10.27 -12.07
N SER A 126 4.25 -10.67 -12.43
CA SER A 126 3.31 -9.81 -13.14
C SER A 126 2.92 -8.55 -12.37
N MET A 127 2.98 -8.55 -11.03
CA MET A 127 2.66 -7.39 -10.21
C MET A 127 3.62 -6.21 -10.43
N SER A 128 4.84 -6.47 -10.88
CA SER A 128 5.77 -5.41 -11.28
C SER A 128 5.22 -4.57 -12.45
N LEU A 129 4.45 -5.18 -13.35
CA LEU A 129 3.79 -4.51 -14.47
C LEU A 129 2.61 -3.65 -14.02
N VAL A 130 1.94 -4.04 -12.94
CA VAL A 130 0.85 -3.26 -12.31
C VAL A 130 1.41 -2.06 -11.52
N GLY A 131 2.69 -2.09 -11.19
CA GLY A 131 3.36 -0.98 -10.51
C GLY A 131 3.84 -1.27 -9.09
N PHE A 132 3.70 -2.49 -8.60
CA PHE A 132 4.27 -2.89 -7.32
C PHE A 132 5.80 -2.94 -7.39
N ARG A 133 6.49 -2.52 -6.34
CA ARG A 133 7.96 -2.41 -6.30
C ARG A 133 8.61 -3.25 -5.20
N ILE A 134 7.87 -3.58 -4.18
CA ILE A 134 8.34 -4.37 -3.04
C ILE A 134 7.28 -5.42 -2.74
N SER A 135 7.69 -6.63 -2.42
CA SER A 135 6.81 -7.71 -1.96
C SER A 135 7.47 -8.47 -0.82
N SER A 136 6.72 -8.72 0.26
CA SER A 136 7.05 -9.80 1.18
C SER A 136 6.32 -11.07 0.71
N LEU A 137 7.03 -12.22 0.74
CA LEU A 137 6.48 -13.49 0.26
C LEU A 137 5.52 -14.14 1.26
N GLY A 138 5.50 -13.68 2.49
CA GLY A 138 4.62 -14.17 3.53
C GLY A 138 4.48 -13.15 4.65
N TRP A 139 3.53 -13.41 5.54
CA TRP A 139 3.32 -12.67 6.78
C TRP A 139 3.62 -13.59 7.97
N ASN A 140 2.61 -14.03 8.72
CA ASN A 140 2.78 -14.90 9.92
C ASN A 140 2.32 -16.34 9.67
N GLU A 141 1.84 -16.67 8.48
CA GLU A 141 1.40 -18.01 8.12
C GLU A 141 2.51 -18.81 7.44
N LYS A 142 2.47 -20.11 7.65
CA LYS A 142 3.25 -21.04 6.84
C LYS A 142 2.67 -21.09 5.43
N ASN A 143 3.52 -20.88 4.43
CA ASN A 143 3.10 -20.90 3.04
C ASN A 143 4.14 -21.60 2.13
N PRO A 144 3.79 -21.94 0.88
CA PRO A 144 4.69 -22.66 -0.03
C PRO A 144 5.97 -21.92 -0.41
N LEU A 145 6.00 -20.59 -0.29
CA LEU A 145 7.13 -19.75 -0.72
C LEU A 145 8.09 -19.44 0.44
N THR A 146 7.61 -19.48 1.66
CA THR A 146 8.44 -19.19 2.84
C THR A 146 8.13 -20.15 3.97
N GLY A 147 9.17 -20.52 4.74
CA GLY A 147 8.98 -21.13 6.04
C GLY A 147 8.58 -20.03 7.03
N SER A 148 7.38 -20.08 7.58
CA SER A 148 7.04 -19.26 8.75
C SER A 148 7.18 -20.06 10.04
N GLN A 149 7.29 -19.36 11.16
CA GLN A 149 7.36 -19.97 12.49
C GLN A 149 6.05 -20.65 12.88
#